data_b8c48964ca23e8c8978059f422b56ad2
#
_entry.id   b8c48964ca23e8c8978059f422b56ad2
#
_cell.length_a   1.000
_cell.length_b   1.000
_cell.length_c   1.000
_cell.angle_alpha   90.00
_cell.angle_beta   90.00
_cell.angle_gamma   90.00
#
_symmetry.space_group_name_H-M   'P 1'
#
loop_
_entity.id
_entity.type
_entity.pdbx_description
1 polymer ?
#
loop_
_entity_poly.entity_id
_entity_poly.type
_entity_poly.pdbx_seq_one_letter_code
_entity_poly.pdbx_strand_id
1 'polypeptide(L)'
;GTMTWGQQNSEEEAHSQLDLAVEKGVNFIDTAEMYAVPPKKETYGLTETYIGSWLKNEDRSKIILATKISGRTSNVPSGPPGLDWIRNGSRLNKEHIFEALHASLNRLNTDYIDLYQLHWPERNVPVFGQLDFKYDPSDTKWTPIEEVLENLDQLVKSGKIRYVGLSNESPWGIINFLQTAKEKKLPRIVSVQNGYNLVNRVFDIANSEVSMREQCGLLAYSPLAGGRLSGKYINGEVLKNSRYTLWPQRFSRHHTVRGEAAISKYVKLAKKY
;
A
#
# COMPACT_ATOMS: atom_id res chain seq x y z
N GLY A 1 2.48 -1.59 9.05
CA GLY A 1 2.79 -0.67 7.92
C GLY A 1 3.93 0.27 8.27
N THR A 2 4.83 0.47 7.33
CA THR A 2 6.17 1.04 7.56
C THR A 2 6.40 2.37 6.83
N MET A 3 5.35 2.95 6.28
CA MET A 3 5.32 4.01 5.26
C MET A 3 6.22 5.24 5.54
N THR A 4 6.52 5.58 6.78
CA THR A 4 7.23 6.82 7.12
C THR A 4 8.66 6.62 7.62
N TRP A 5 9.14 5.38 7.69
CA TRP A 5 10.51 5.07 8.08
C TRP A 5 11.50 5.55 7.01
N GLY A 6 12.48 6.34 7.44
CA GLY A 6 13.41 7.06 6.56
C GLY A 6 13.01 8.51 6.29
N GLN A 7 11.84 8.95 6.76
CA GLN A 7 11.42 10.36 6.79
C GLN A 7 11.10 10.84 8.20
N GLN A 8 10.21 10.14 8.90
CA GLN A 8 9.77 10.48 10.25
C GLN A 8 10.54 9.71 11.33
N ASN A 9 11.02 8.52 11.00
CA ASN A 9 11.68 7.63 11.93
C ASN A 9 13.08 7.28 11.42
N SER A 10 14.02 7.11 12.34
CA SER A 10 15.36 6.58 12.06
C SER A 10 15.32 5.07 11.84
N GLU A 11 16.46 4.48 11.46
CA GLU A 11 16.62 3.03 11.33
C GLU A 11 16.50 2.32 12.69
N GLU A 12 17.11 2.87 13.73
CA GLU A 12 17.02 2.32 15.09
C GLU A 12 15.59 2.32 15.62
N GLU A 13 14.85 3.41 15.37
CA GLU A 13 13.43 3.48 15.74
C GLU A 13 12.60 2.46 14.96
N ALA A 14 12.90 2.24 13.68
CA ALA A 14 12.23 1.24 12.87
C ALA A 14 12.49 -0.18 13.37
N HIS A 15 13.74 -0.51 13.68
CA HIS A 15 14.13 -1.80 14.26
C HIS A 15 13.44 -2.04 15.61
N SER A 16 13.48 -1.07 16.53
CA SER A 16 12.80 -1.17 17.82
C SER A 16 11.29 -1.42 17.69
N GLN A 17 10.63 -0.82 16.67
CA GLN A 17 9.22 -1.07 16.38
C GLN A 17 8.98 -2.48 15.81
N LEU A 18 9.89 -3.00 14.98
CA LEU A 18 9.82 -4.36 14.46
C LEU A 18 10.01 -5.40 15.57
N ASP A 19 11.00 -5.22 16.42
CA ASP A 19 11.28 -6.10 17.56
C ASP A 19 10.05 -6.20 18.48
N LEU A 20 9.48 -5.06 18.85
CA LEU A 20 8.27 -5.02 19.65
C LEU A 20 7.09 -5.68 18.96
N ALA A 21 6.92 -5.46 17.65
CA ALA A 21 5.84 -6.07 16.89
C ALA A 21 5.94 -7.60 16.88
N VAL A 22 7.13 -8.13 16.61
CA VAL A 22 7.38 -9.59 16.60
C VAL A 22 7.24 -10.19 18.00
N GLU A 23 7.75 -9.53 19.03
CA GLU A 23 7.55 -9.92 20.44
C GLU A 23 6.05 -10.06 20.78
N LYS A 24 5.21 -9.17 20.25
CA LYS A 24 3.76 -9.20 20.43
C LYS A 24 3.00 -10.10 19.43
N GLY A 25 3.71 -10.92 18.65
CA GLY A 25 3.13 -11.87 17.70
C GLY A 25 2.68 -11.26 16.36
N VAL A 26 3.06 -10.02 16.05
CA VAL A 26 2.77 -9.37 14.77
C VAL A 26 3.92 -9.65 13.80
N ASN A 27 3.70 -10.55 12.84
CA ASN A 27 4.71 -10.99 11.89
C ASN A 27 4.43 -10.62 10.44
N PHE A 28 3.34 -9.92 10.15
CA PHE A 28 3.02 -9.43 8.81
C PHE A 28 3.56 -8.00 8.64
N ILE A 29 4.66 -7.86 7.87
CA ILE A 29 5.35 -6.60 7.62
C ILE A 29 4.99 -6.12 6.21
N ASP A 30 4.39 -4.93 6.11
CA ASP A 30 4.01 -4.30 4.84
C ASP A 30 4.85 -3.06 4.56
N THR A 31 5.46 -3.03 3.39
CA THR A 31 6.26 -1.93 2.86
C THR A 31 5.95 -1.65 1.38
N ALA A 32 6.73 -0.83 0.71
CA ALA A 32 6.68 -0.57 -0.73
C ALA A 32 7.99 0.03 -1.24
N GLU A 33 8.31 -0.20 -2.52
CA GLU A 33 9.52 0.36 -3.15
C GLU A 33 9.62 1.89 -3.03
N MET A 34 8.47 2.59 -3.16
CA MET A 34 8.45 4.05 -3.13
C MET A 34 8.56 4.66 -1.72
N TYR A 35 8.54 3.84 -0.67
CA TYR A 35 8.65 4.36 0.70
C TYR A 35 10.10 4.76 1.01
N ALA A 36 10.28 5.83 1.75
CA ALA A 36 9.40 6.53 2.69
C ALA A 36 8.46 7.55 2.03
N VAL A 37 7.37 7.89 2.76
CA VAL A 37 6.40 8.91 2.38
C VAL A 37 6.49 10.12 3.33
N PRO A 38 6.51 11.34 2.81
CA PRO A 38 6.41 11.79 1.39
C PRO A 38 7.55 11.26 0.53
N PRO A 39 7.26 10.76 -0.71
CA PRO A 39 8.30 10.18 -1.55
C PRO A 39 9.26 11.25 -2.08
N LYS A 40 10.55 10.96 -1.99
CA LYS A 40 11.66 11.76 -2.51
C LYS A 40 12.70 10.82 -3.11
N LYS A 41 13.49 11.31 -4.07
CA LYS A 41 14.58 10.50 -4.66
C LYS A 41 15.56 9.98 -3.61
N GLU A 42 15.90 10.85 -2.65
CA GLU A 42 16.90 10.59 -1.60
C GLU A 42 16.44 9.54 -0.58
N THR A 43 15.13 9.35 -0.42
CA THR A 43 14.56 8.41 0.55
C THR A 43 13.82 7.24 -0.09
N TYR A 44 13.86 7.14 -1.43
CA TYR A 44 13.27 6.04 -2.18
C TYR A 44 13.91 4.70 -1.80
N GLY A 45 13.07 3.74 -1.44
CA GLY A 45 13.50 2.41 -1.03
C GLY A 45 14.11 2.33 0.37
N LEU A 46 14.28 3.45 1.08
CA LEU A 46 14.95 3.50 2.37
C LEU A 46 14.22 2.67 3.44
N THR A 47 12.88 2.65 3.40
CA THR A 47 12.07 1.81 4.29
C THR A 47 12.36 0.31 4.09
N GLU A 48 12.47 -0.14 2.82
CA GLU A 48 12.87 -1.51 2.52
C GLU A 48 14.30 -1.81 2.99
N THR A 49 15.22 -0.86 2.87
CA THR A 49 16.60 -0.99 3.35
C THR A 49 16.65 -1.20 4.86
N TYR A 50 15.88 -0.43 5.63
CA TYR A 50 15.78 -0.59 7.09
C TYR A 50 15.20 -1.95 7.50
N ILE A 51 14.18 -2.42 6.79
CA ILE A 51 13.65 -3.77 7.01
C ILE A 51 14.69 -4.83 6.63
N GLY A 52 15.41 -4.64 5.53
CA GLY A 52 16.42 -5.58 5.05
C GLY A 52 17.63 -5.71 6.01
N SER A 53 18.06 -4.61 6.63
CA SER A 53 19.12 -4.66 7.65
C SER A 53 18.66 -5.39 8.92
N TRP A 54 17.41 -5.18 9.33
CA TRP A 54 16.80 -5.89 10.47
C TRP A 54 16.63 -7.39 10.18
N LEU A 55 16.15 -7.77 8.97
CA LEU A 55 15.92 -9.17 8.59
C LEU A 55 17.20 -10.05 8.63
N LYS A 56 18.40 -9.47 8.56
CA LYS A 56 19.67 -10.23 8.67
C LYS A 56 19.80 -11.01 9.97
N ASN A 57 19.15 -10.53 11.03
CA ASN A 57 19.22 -11.13 12.37
C ASN A 57 17.96 -11.94 12.70
N GLU A 58 17.00 -12.05 11.77
CA GLU A 58 15.72 -12.68 12.01
C GLU A 58 15.56 -14.00 11.24
N ASP A 59 14.72 -14.88 11.76
CA ASP A 59 14.28 -16.06 11.02
C ASP A 59 13.27 -15.64 9.94
N ARG A 60 13.76 -15.46 8.69
CA ARG A 60 12.96 -15.03 7.55
C ARG A 60 11.69 -15.87 7.36
N SER A 61 11.71 -17.16 7.73
CA SER A 61 10.58 -18.07 7.54
C SER A 61 9.38 -17.75 8.45
N LYS A 62 9.61 -17.03 9.55
CA LYS A 62 8.57 -16.61 10.50
C LYS A 62 7.91 -15.29 10.13
N ILE A 63 8.48 -14.57 9.17
CA ILE A 63 8.01 -13.24 8.75
C ILE A 63 7.23 -13.36 7.45
N ILE A 64 6.05 -12.78 7.42
CA ILE A 64 5.26 -12.56 6.19
C ILE A 64 5.61 -11.17 5.68
N LEU A 65 6.35 -11.09 4.60
CA LEU A 65 6.85 -9.86 4.03
C LEU A 65 6.06 -9.47 2.78
N ALA A 66 5.43 -8.29 2.84
CA ALA A 66 4.71 -7.70 1.74
C ALA A 66 5.40 -6.43 1.24
N THR A 67 5.61 -6.33 -0.07
CA THR A 67 6.03 -5.08 -0.71
C THR A 67 5.24 -4.79 -1.98
N LYS A 68 5.49 -3.63 -2.63
CA LYS A 68 4.64 -3.17 -3.73
C LYS A 68 5.47 -2.49 -4.82
N ILE A 69 5.12 -2.77 -6.08
CA ILE A 69 5.57 -1.96 -7.21
C ILE A 69 4.66 -0.75 -7.39
N SER A 70 5.24 0.41 -7.66
CA SER A 70 4.52 1.62 -8.06
C SER A 70 3.76 1.40 -9.37
N GLY A 71 2.48 1.77 -9.40
CA GLY A 71 1.72 1.83 -10.65
C GLY A 71 2.24 2.93 -11.58
N ARG A 72 1.46 3.26 -12.60
CA ARG A 72 1.85 4.30 -13.57
C ARG A 72 2.04 5.66 -12.89
N THR A 73 3.16 6.32 -13.15
CA THR A 73 3.52 7.61 -12.53
C THR A 73 3.50 8.78 -13.51
N SER A 74 3.56 8.52 -14.82
CA SER A 74 3.58 9.56 -15.85
C SER A 74 2.23 9.69 -16.55
N ASN A 75 1.79 10.93 -16.75
CA ASN A 75 0.59 11.25 -17.53
C ASN A 75 -0.69 10.53 -17.06
N VAL A 76 -0.86 10.37 -15.74
CA VAL A 76 -2.06 9.79 -15.14
C VAL A 76 -2.74 10.84 -14.26
N PRO A 77 -3.99 11.25 -14.59
CA PRO A 77 -4.71 12.24 -13.79
C PRO A 77 -4.94 11.82 -12.33
N SER A 78 -5.04 10.52 -12.06
CA SER A 78 -5.32 9.94 -10.75
C SER A 78 -4.09 9.44 -10.01
N GLY A 79 -2.93 9.35 -10.66
CA GLY A 79 -1.68 8.91 -10.01
C GLY A 79 -1.10 9.95 -9.04
N PRO A 80 -0.21 9.54 -8.12
CA PRO A 80 0.52 10.50 -7.29
C PRO A 80 1.40 11.40 -8.15
N PRO A 81 1.25 12.74 -8.05
CA PRO A 81 2.07 13.65 -8.86
C PRO A 81 3.54 13.63 -8.44
N GLY A 82 4.43 13.95 -9.39
CA GLY A 82 5.86 14.17 -9.12
C GLY A 82 6.67 12.90 -8.86
N LEU A 83 6.22 11.75 -9.35
CA LEU A 83 6.92 10.45 -9.23
C LEU A 83 7.51 9.95 -10.56
N ASP A 84 7.58 10.81 -11.59
CA ASP A 84 8.06 10.43 -12.91
C ASP A 84 9.52 9.96 -12.92
N TRP A 85 10.29 10.34 -11.89
CA TRP A 85 11.66 9.90 -11.70
C TRP A 85 11.78 8.41 -11.33
N ILE A 86 10.69 7.74 -10.91
CA ILE A 86 10.68 6.29 -10.71
C ILE A 86 10.70 5.63 -12.09
N ARG A 87 11.81 5.04 -12.47
CA ARG A 87 12.02 4.37 -13.78
C ARG A 87 11.63 5.22 -14.99
N ASN A 88 11.84 6.55 -14.94
CA ASN A 88 11.40 7.50 -15.97
C ASN A 88 9.91 7.40 -16.31
N GLY A 89 9.09 7.18 -15.32
CA GLY A 89 7.66 6.92 -15.44
C GLY A 89 7.32 5.44 -15.25
N SER A 90 7.07 5.05 -14.00
CA SER A 90 6.76 3.65 -13.64
C SER A 90 5.55 3.11 -14.41
N ARG A 91 5.61 1.83 -14.76
CA ARG A 91 4.58 1.05 -15.45
C ARG A 91 4.48 -0.35 -14.85
N LEU A 92 3.41 -1.09 -15.19
CA LEU A 92 3.24 -2.49 -14.82
C LEU A 92 3.57 -3.46 -15.98
N ASN A 93 4.45 -3.03 -16.89
CA ASN A 93 4.99 -3.87 -17.93
C ASN A 93 6.08 -4.82 -17.39
N LYS A 94 6.50 -5.77 -18.21
CA LYS A 94 7.49 -6.79 -17.82
C LYS A 94 8.77 -6.20 -17.26
N GLU A 95 9.37 -5.26 -17.98
CA GLU A 95 10.64 -4.65 -17.63
C GLU A 95 10.59 -4.02 -16.23
N HIS A 96 9.59 -3.17 -15.98
CA HIS A 96 9.46 -2.46 -14.71
C HIS A 96 9.06 -3.36 -13.53
N ILE A 97 8.22 -4.39 -13.77
CA ILE A 97 7.88 -5.37 -12.73
C ILE A 97 9.11 -6.13 -12.26
N PHE A 98 9.94 -6.60 -13.20
CA PHE A 98 11.14 -7.37 -12.88
C PHE A 98 12.21 -6.49 -12.22
N GLU A 99 12.47 -5.30 -12.77
CA GLU A 99 13.41 -4.34 -12.18
C GLU A 99 13.00 -3.98 -10.74
N ALA A 100 11.73 -3.60 -10.53
CA ALA A 100 11.22 -3.21 -9.22
C ALA A 100 11.36 -4.34 -8.20
N LEU A 101 10.98 -5.57 -8.57
CA LEU A 101 11.09 -6.71 -7.66
C LEU A 101 12.55 -7.01 -7.31
N HIS A 102 13.45 -7.08 -8.31
CA HIS A 102 14.86 -7.36 -8.04
C HIS A 102 15.48 -6.29 -7.14
N ALA A 103 15.16 -5.01 -7.38
CA ALA A 103 15.61 -3.93 -6.53
C ALA A 103 15.04 -4.04 -5.09
N SER A 104 13.78 -4.42 -4.93
CA SER A 104 13.16 -4.65 -3.62
C SER A 104 13.79 -5.83 -2.89
N LEU A 105 14.03 -6.97 -3.56
CA LEU A 105 14.72 -8.13 -2.98
C LEU A 105 16.11 -7.77 -2.46
N ASN A 106 16.87 -6.97 -3.23
CA ASN A 106 18.18 -6.50 -2.84
C ASN A 106 18.11 -5.60 -1.59
N ARG A 107 17.19 -4.61 -1.55
CA ARG A 107 17.03 -3.72 -0.41
C ARG A 107 16.56 -4.46 0.84
N LEU A 108 15.64 -5.41 0.67
CA LEU A 108 15.08 -6.25 1.74
C LEU A 108 16.01 -7.38 2.18
N ASN A 109 17.13 -7.60 1.48
CA ASN A 109 18.10 -8.66 1.77
C ASN A 109 17.43 -10.05 1.91
N THR A 110 16.59 -10.42 0.94
CA THR A 110 15.85 -11.68 0.92
C THR A 110 15.70 -12.21 -0.50
N ASP A 111 15.56 -13.51 -0.64
CA ASP A 111 15.42 -14.17 -1.95
C ASP A 111 13.98 -14.22 -2.45
N TYR A 112 13.00 -13.97 -1.57
CA TYR A 112 11.58 -14.03 -1.91
C TYR A 112 10.72 -13.04 -1.11
N ILE A 113 9.59 -12.67 -1.71
CA ILE A 113 8.52 -11.87 -1.11
C ILE A 113 7.29 -12.76 -0.92
N ASP A 114 6.65 -12.70 0.25
CA ASP A 114 5.43 -13.47 0.51
C ASP A 114 4.23 -12.89 -0.24
N LEU A 115 4.05 -11.56 -0.22
CA LEU A 115 2.97 -10.89 -0.94
C LEU A 115 3.51 -9.72 -1.76
N TYR A 116 3.49 -9.85 -3.09
CA TYR A 116 3.87 -8.76 -3.98
C TYR A 116 2.62 -8.05 -4.50
N GLN A 117 2.54 -6.74 -4.32
CA GLN A 117 1.34 -5.97 -4.59
C GLN A 117 1.54 -4.94 -5.70
N LEU A 118 0.52 -4.74 -6.53
CA LEU A 118 0.43 -3.61 -7.44
C LEU A 118 -0.09 -2.41 -6.64
N HIS A 119 0.74 -1.37 -6.43
CA HIS A 119 0.49 -0.30 -5.47
C HIS A 119 -0.71 0.59 -5.84
N TRP A 120 -0.94 0.81 -7.14
CA TRP A 120 -2.13 1.41 -7.71
C TRP A 120 -2.26 1.03 -9.18
N PRO A 121 -3.48 1.12 -9.75
CA PRO A 121 -3.72 0.81 -11.18
C PRO A 121 -2.97 1.74 -12.13
N GLU A 122 -2.64 1.24 -13.33
CA GLU A 122 -2.14 2.09 -14.42
C GLU A 122 -3.23 2.90 -15.10
N ARG A 123 -4.43 2.37 -15.16
CA ARG A 123 -5.57 3.06 -15.76
C ARG A 123 -6.08 4.17 -14.85
N ASN A 124 -6.79 5.14 -15.45
CA ASN A 124 -7.38 6.23 -14.69
C ASN A 124 -8.54 5.72 -13.81
N VAL A 125 -8.33 5.69 -12.50
CA VAL A 125 -9.34 5.36 -11.49
C VAL A 125 -9.17 6.27 -10.26
N PRO A 126 -10.23 6.52 -9.48
CA PRO A 126 -10.11 7.28 -8.24
C PRO A 126 -9.22 6.55 -7.24
N VAL A 127 -8.11 7.16 -6.83
CA VAL A 127 -7.16 6.61 -5.85
C VAL A 127 -6.86 7.64 -4.75
N PHE A 128 -6.31 7.20 -3.63
CA PHE A 128 -5.81 8.04 -2.54
C PHE A 128 -6.81 9.06 -1.98
N GLY A 129 -8.10 8.75 -2.04
CA GLY A 129 -9.19 9.58 -1.48
C GLY A 129 -9.95 10.41 -2.51
N GLN A 130 -9.63 10.27 -3.78
CA GLN A 130 -10.52 10.74 -4.84
C GLN A 130 -11.81 9.90 -4.84
N LEU A 131 -12.95 10.53 -5.09
CA LEU A 131 -14.26 9.87 -5.09
C LEU A 131 -14.89 9.82 -6.48
N ASP A 132 -14.52 10.77 -7.35
CA ASP A 132 -15.13 10.94 -8.66
C ASP A 132 -14.37 10.14 -9.71
N PHE A 133 -15.05 9.21 -10.37
CA PHE A 133 -14.54 8.57 -11.57
C PHE A 133 -14.87 9.41 -12.80
N LYS A 134 -13.85 9.79 -13.55
CA LYS A 134 -13.98 10.47 -14.84
C LYS A 134 -13.50 9.54 -15.93
N TYR A 135 -14.43 9.06 -16.75
CA TYR A 135 -14.07 8.23 -17.90
C TYR A 135 -13.35 9.06 -18.97
N ASP A 136 -12.20 8.58 -19.38
CA ASP A 136 -11.40 9.13 -20.47
C ASP A 136 -11.18 8.03 -21.52
N PRO A 137 -11.87 8.09 -22.69
CA PRO A 137 -11.72 7.08 -23.73
C PRO A 137 -10.33 7.10 -24.40
N SER A 138 -9.55 8.16 -24.21
CA SER A 138 -8.18 8.25 -24.72
C SER A 138 -7.15 7.57 -23.80
N ASP A 139 -7.52 7.21 -22.56
CA ASP A 139 -6.63 6.48 -21.62
C ASP A 139 -6.56 4.99 -22.00
N THR A 140 -5.87 4.69 -23.09
CA THR A 140 -5.68 3.33 -23.63
C THR A 140 -4.25 2.80 -23.42
N LYS A 141 -3.36 3.62 -22.86
CA LYS A 141 -1.92 3.32 -22.75
C LYS A 141 -1.52 2.63 -21.44
N TRP A 142 -2.38 1.79 -20.89
CA TRP A 142 -2.07 0.97 -19.71
C TRP A 142 -1.74 -0.48 -20.12
N THR A 143 -0.91 -1.14 -19.33
CA THR A 143 -0.52 -2.53 -19.57
C THR A 143 -1.73 -3.45 -19.37
N PRO A 144 -2.11 -4.31 -20.34
CA PRO A 144 -3.23 -5.22 -20.21
C PRO A 144 -3.12 -6.10 -18.97
N ILE A 145 -4.25 -6.36 -18.30
CA ILE A 145 -4.27 -7.17 -17.06
C ILE A 145 -3.70 -8.57 -17.30
N GLU A 146 -3.97 -9.17 -18.45
CA GLU A 146 -3.41 -10.47 -18.84
C GLU A 146 -1.88 -10.42 -18.85
N GLU A 147 -1.27 -9.44 -19.53
CA GLU A 147 0.18 -9.27 -19.57
C GLU A 147 0.78 -9.04 -18.17
N VAL A 148 0.12 -8.24 -17.33
CA VAL A 148 0.55 -8.04 -15.94
C VAL A 148 0.59 -9.37 -15.18
N LEU A 149 -0.48 -10.17 -15.29
CA LEU A 149 -0.57 -11.47 -14.63
C LEU A 149 0.44 -12.49 -15.17
N GLU A 150 0.68 -12.52 -16.49
CA GLU A 150 1.71 -13.38 -17.10
C GLU A 150 3.12 -13.04 -16.59
N ASN A 151 3.41 -11.76 -16.41
CA ASN A 151 4.69 -11.33 -15.85
C ASN A 151 4.83 -11.74 -14.37
N LEU A 152 3.76 -11.59 -13.59
CA LEU A 152 3.74 -12.03 -12.19
C LEU A 152 3.82 -13.55 -12.07
N ASP A 153 3.23 -14.32 -13.00
CA ASP A 153 3.33 -15.79 -13.05
C ASP A 153 4.78 -16.28 -13.20
N GLN A 154 5.56 -15.61 -14.04
CA GLN A 154 6.99 -15.91 -14.17
C GLN A 154 7.73 -15.76 -12.85
N LEU A 155 7.37 -14.73 -12.06
CA LEU A 155 7.98 -14.46 -10.76
C LEU A 155 7.51 -15.44 -9.68
N VAL A 156 6.24 -15.88 -9.74
CA VAL A 156 5.73 -16.96 -8.88
C VAL A 156 6.44 -18.28 -9.19
N LYS A 157 6.52 -18.67 -10.47
CA LYS A 157 7.18 -19.91 -10.93
C LYS A 157 8.67 -19.94 -10.60
N SER A 158 9.34 -18.78 -10.59
CA SER A 158 10.73 -18.67 -10.18
C SER A 158 10.94 -18.66 -8.66
N GLY A 159 9.88 -18.71 -7.85
CA GLY A 159 9.93 -18.69 -6.39
C GLY A 159 10.28 -17.32 -5.79
N LYS A 160 10.35 -16.26 -6.60
CA LYS A 160 10.69 -14.91 -6.10
C LYS A 160 9.52 -14.20 -5.41
N ILE A 161 8.29 -14.57 -5.74
CA ILE A 161 7.09 -14.13 -5.02
C ILE A 161 6.19 -15.34 -4.76
N ARG A 162 5.48 -15.34 -3.62
CA ARG A 162 4.54 -16.42 -3.27
C ARG A 162 3.12 -16.11 -3.69
N TYR A 163 2.66 -14.91 -3.37
CA TYR A 163 1.28 -14.47 -3.62
C TYR A 163 1.27 -13.08 -4.25
N VAL A 164 0.18 -12.81 -4.98
CA VAL A 164 -0.05 -11.52 -5.64
C VAL A 164 -1.24 -10.81 -5.01
N GLY A 165 -1.11 -9.50 -4.79
CA GLY A 165 -2.17 -8.64 -4.27
C GLY A 165 -2.33 -7.37 -5.10
N LEU A 166 -3.45 -6.69 -4.89
CA LEU A 166 -3.73 -5.37 -5.46
C LEU A 166 -3.75 -4.32 -4.35
N SER A 167 -3.59 -3.05 -4.72
CA SER A 167 -3.79 -1.93 -3.82
C SER A 167 -4.42 -0.76 -4.55
N ASN A 168 -5.25 0.01 -3.84
CA ASN A 168 -6.01 1.14 -4.39
C ASN A 168 -6.84 0.76 -5.62
N GLU A 169 -7.33 -0.47 -5.64
CA GLU A 169 -8.03 -1.02 -6.80
C GLU A 169 -9.55 -0.84 -6.68
N SER A 170 -10.20 -0.67 -7.82
CA SER A 170 -11.64 -0.57 -7.96
C SER A 170 -12.32 -1.95 -8.02
N PRO A 171 -13.65 -2.04 -7.76
CA PRO A 171 -14.39 -3.29 -7.93
C PRO A 171 -14.22 -3.89 -9.32
N TRP A 172 -14.27 -3.04 -10.37
CA TRP A 172 -14.07 -3.46 -11.74
C TRP A 172 -12.72 -4.13 -11.97
N GLY A 173 -11.66 -3.50 -11.45
CA GLY A 173 -10.31 -4.06 -11.61
C GLY A 173 -10.11 -5.35 -10.85
N ILE A 174 -10.60 -5.45 -9.61
CA ILE A 174 -10.51 -6.70 -8.83
C ILE A 174 -11.16 -7.85 -9.57
N ILE A 175 -12.40 -7.66 -10.09
CA ILE A 175 -13.12 -8.70 -10.83
C ILE A 175 -12.36 -9.08 -12.11
N ASN A 176 -11.88 -8.10 -12.87
CA ASN A 176 -11.13 -8.40 -14.11
C ASN A 176 -9.83 -9.17 -13.84
N PHE A 177 -9.06 -8.81 -12.82
CA PHE A 177 -7.88 -9.57 -12.42
C PHE A 177 -8.22 -11.02 -12.03
N LEU A 178 -9.30 -11.21 -11.26
CA LEU A 178 -9.72 -12.54 -10.81
C LEU A 178 -10.25 -13.40 -11.96
N GLN A 179 -11.06 -12.83 -12.86
CA GLN A 179 -11.57 -13.54 -14.03
C GLN A 179 -10.44 -13.91 -15.00
N THR A 180 -9.58 -12.96 -15.34
CA THR A 180 -8.42 -13.23 -16.20
C THR A 180 -7.52 -14.31 -15.62
N ALA A 181 -7.23 -14.24 -14.33
CA ALA A 181 -6.43 -15.27 -13.64
C ALA A 181 -7.07 -16.67 -13.75
N LYS A 182 -8.39 -16.76 -13.58
CA LYS A 182 -9.14 -18.02 -13.70
C LYS A 182 -9.13 -18.55 -15.13
N GLU A 183 -9.47 -17.72 -16.11
CA GLU A 183 -9.59 -18.09 -17.52
C GLU A 183 -8.25 -18.52 -18.12
N LYS A 184 -7.18 -17.80 -17.77
CA LYS A 184 -5.82 -18.03 -18.30
C LYS A 184 -4.96 -18.94 -17.43
N LYS A 185 -5.49 -19.44 -16.30
CA LYS A 185 -4.76 -20.25 -15.30
C LYS A 185 -3.49 -19.55 -14.79
N LEU A 186 -3.60 -18.26 -14.54
CA LEU A 186 -2.56 -17.39 -13.98
C LEU A 186 -2.71 -17.23 -12.46
N PRO A 187 -1.73 -16.66 -11.75
CA PRO A 187 -1.79 -16.49 -10.31
C PRO A 187 -3.01 -15.67 -9.87
N ARG A 188 -3.77 -16.23 -8.95
CA ARG A 188 -4.95 -15.57 -8.38
C ARG A 188 -4.53 -14.44 -7.44
N ILE A 189 -5.26 -13.33 -7.52
CA ILE A 189 -5.14 -12.23 -6.55
C ILE A 189 -5.73 -12.68 -5.21
N VAL A 190 -4.95 -12.61 -4.12
CA VAL A 190 -5.36 -13.09 -2.80
C VAL A 190 -5.85 -11.98 -1.87
N SER A 191 -5.46 -10.73 -2.14
CA SER A 191 -5.83 -9.59 -1.30
C SER A 191 -5.91 -8.28 -2.08
N VAL A 192 -6.67 -7.34 -1.53
CA VAL A 192 -6.66 -5.93 -1.96
C VAL A 192 -6.34 -5.04 -0.77
N GLN A 193 -5.38 -4.12 -0.94
CA GLN A 193 -5.02 -3.16 0.10
C GLN A 193 -5.61 -1.79 -0.21
N ASN A 194 -6.70 -1.43 0.46
CA ASN A 194 -7.44 -0.18 0.25
C ASN A 194 -7.64 0.59 1.57
N GLY A 195 -7.92 1.90 1.45
CA GLY A 195 -8.22 2.75 2.61
C GLY A 195 -9.53 2.35 3.27
N TYR A 196 -9.47 2.01 4.56
CA TYR A 196 -10.66 1.64 5.33
C TYR A 196 -10.50 1.95 6.83
N ASN A 197 -11.47 2.67 7.39
CA ASN A 197 -11.55 2.95 8.82
C ASN A 197 -12.95 3.49 9.18
N LEU A 198 -13.19 3.75 10.45
CA LEU A 198 -14.51 4.20 10.95
C LEU A 198 -15.01 5.54 10.34
N VAL A 199 -14.12 6.35 9.79
CA VAL A 199 -14.46 7.63 9.12
C VAL A 199 -14.19 7.62 7.61
N ASN A 200 -13.79 6.48 7.06
CA ASN A 200 -13.67 6.24 5.62
C ASN A 200 -14.20 4.85 5.29
N ARG A 201 -15.46 4.80 4.88
CA ARG A 201 -16.23 3.58 4.62
C ARG A 201 -16.51 3.36 3.12
N VAL A 202 -15.74 4.00 2.23
CA VAL A 202 -15.95 3.90 0.77
C VAL A 202 -15.82 2.46 0.27
N PHE A 203 -14.96 1.66 0.90
CA PHE A 203 -14.81 0.24 0.56
C PHE A 203 -16.10 -0.58 0.73
N ASP A 204 -16.96 -0.21 1.66
CA ASP A 204 -18.22 -0.93 1.92
C ASP A 204 -19.21 -0.87 0.75
N ILE A 205 -19.14 0.18 -0.07
CA ILE A 205 -20.16 0.45 -1.09
C ILE A 205 -20.18 -0.63 -2.18
N ALA A 206 -19.02 -1.13 -2.61
CA ALA A 206 -18.95 -2.13 -3.66
C ALA A 206 -17.82 -3.15 -3.45
N ASN A 207 -16.65 -2.71 -2.99
CA ASN A 207 -15.49 -3.58 -2.80
C ASN A 207 -15.71 -4.66 -1.73
N SER A 208 -16.52 -4.39 -0.71
CA SER A 208 -16.81 -5.37 0.35
C SER A 208 -17.54 -6.59 -0.20
N GLU A 209 -18.54 -6.41 -1.07
CA GLU A 209 -19.24 -7.53 -1.70
C GLU A 209 -18.28 -8.36 -2.55
N VAL A 210 -17.48 -7.72 -3.39
CA VAL A 210 -16.46 -8.40 -4.22
C VAL A 210 -15.49 -9.19 -3.34
N SER A 211 -14.94 -8.56 -2.29
CA SER A 211 -14.00 -9.22 -1.38
C SER A 211 -14.59 -10.46 -0.72
N MET A 212 -15.84 -10.38 -0.26
CA MET A 212 -16.51 -11.48 0.43
C MET A 212 -16.88 -12.62 -0.53
N ARG A 213 -17.47 -12.31 -1.70
CA ARG A 213 -17.89 -13.33 -2.67
C ARG A 213 -16.70 -14.01 -3.33
N GLU A 214 -15.68 -13.22 -3.67
CA GLU A 214 -14.48 -13.72 -4.34
C GLU A 214 -13.39 -14.20 -3.37
N GLN A 215 -13.60 -14.16 -2.06
CA GLN A 215 -12.58 -14.56 -1.08
C GLN A 215 -11.24 -13.84 -1.31
N CYS A 216 -11.29 -12.54 -1.65
CA CYS A 216 -10.15 -11.67 -1.84
C CYS A 216 -10.03 -10.73 -0.63
N GLY A 217 -9.14 -11.02 0.32
CA GLY A 217 -9.08 -10.36 1.62
C GLY A 217 -8.72 -8.88 1.56
N LEU A 218 -9.29 -8.07 2.46
CA LEU A 218 -8.93 -6.65 2.62
C LEU A 218 -7.74 -6.51 3.57
N LEU A 219 -6.69 -5.83 3.10
CA LEU A 219 -5.64 -5.23 3.93
C LEU A 219 -5.96 -3.75 4.12
N ALA A 220 -6.56 -3.39 5.25
CA ALA A 220 -6.98 -2.01 5.51
C ALA A 220 -5.79 -1.09 5.80
N TYR A 221 -5.49 -0.10 4.93
CA TYR A 221 -4.54 0.94 5.30
C TYR A 221 -5.23 2.13 5.99
N SER A 222 -4.47 2.84 6.82
CA SER A 222 -4.95 3.93 7.68
C SER A 222 -6.12 3.52 8.62
N PRO A 223 -6.08 2.36 9.28
CA PRO A 223 -7.19 1.90 10.13
C PRO A 223 -7.49 2.86 11.28
N LEU A 224 -6.49 3.61 11.74
CA LEU A 224 -6.66 4.67 12.75
C LEU A 224 -6.80 6.08 12.14
N ALA A 225 -7.21 6.20 10.87
CA ALA A 225 -7.38 7.50 10.19
C ALA A 225 -6.14 8.41 10.32
N GLY A 226 -4.95 7.84 10.05
CA GLY A 226 -3.68 8.54 10.21
C GLY A 226 -3.28 8.81 11.67
N GLY A 227 -3.88 8.12 12.62
CA GLY A 227 -3.67 8.27 14.06
C GLY A 227 -4.73 9.12 14.77
N ARG A 228 -5.70 9.69 14.05
CA ARG A 228 -6.76 10.52 14.66
C ARG A 228 -7.70 9.71 15.56
N LEU A 229 -8.01 8.48 15.17
CA LEU A 229 -8.86 7.58 15.97
C LEU A 229 -8.18 7.09 17.26
N SER A 230 -6.87 7.31 17.44
CA SER A 230 -6.21 7.05 18.74
C SER A 230 -6.55 8.07 19.83
N GLY A 231 -7.18 9.19 19.45
CA GLY A 231 -7.54 10.26 20.38
C GLY A 231 -6.44 11.28 20.69
N LYS A 232 -5.21 11.08 20.23
CA LYS A 232 -4.06 11.93 20.54
C LYS A 232 -4.12 13.36 19.95
N TYR A 233 -5.07 13.64 19.07
CA TYR A 233 -5.28 14.97 18.47
C TYR A 233 -6.59 15.63 18.92
N ILE A 234 -7.29 15.06 19.92
CA ILE A 234 -8.52 15.65 20.45
C ILE A 234 -8.16 16.93 21.23
N ASN A 235 -9.03 17.93 21.16
CA ASN A 235 -8.86 19.25 21.74
C ASN A 235 -7.78 20.13 21.09
N GLY A 236 -7.43 19.83 19.82
CA GLY A 236 -6.47 20.65 19.07
C GLY A 236 -5.02 20.46 19.49
N GLU A 237 -4.68 19.37 20.16
CA GLU A 237 -3.29 19.07 20.52
C GLU A 237 -2.40 18.98 19.29
N VAL A 238 -1.32 19.76 19.29
CA VAL A 238 -0.30 19.79 18.26
C VAL A 238 0.91 18.99 18.74
N LEU A 239 1.03 17.77 18.24
CA LEU A 239 2.16 16.91 18.58
C LEU A 239 3.36 17.21 17.68
N LYS A 240 4.50 17.61 18.28
CA LYS A 240 5.77 17.76 17.55
C LYS A 240 6.09 16.45 16.81
N ASN A 241 6.65 16.55 15.60
CA ASN A 241 7.06 15.42 14.77
C ASN A 241 5.95 14.44 14.38
N SER A 242 4.68 14.79 14.56
CA SER A 242 3.58 14.02 14.01
C SER A 242 3.44 14.27 12.51
N ARG A 243 2.88 13.29 11.76
CA ARG A 243 2.66 13.46 10.32
C ARG A 243 1.74 14.64 9.97
N TYR A 244 0.83 15.01 10.87
CA TYR A 244 -0.04 16.18 10.69
C TYR A 244 0.68 17.51 10.92
N THR A 245 1.73 17.53 11.74
CA THR A 245 2.57 18.71 11.97
C THR A 245 3.63 18.84 10.89
N LEU A 246 4.24 17.71 10.50
CA LEU A 246 5.29 17.70 9.48
C LEU A 246 4.74 17.92 8.06
N TRP A 247 3.55 17.38 7.76
CA TRP A 247 2.97 17.41 6.42
C TRP A 247 1.45 17.63 6.46
N PRO A 248 0.98 18.79 6.96
CA PRO A 248 -0.44 19.02 7.23
C PRO A 248 -1.33 18.93 5.99
N GLN A 249 -0.85 19.40 4.83
CA GLN A 249 -1.62 19.36 3.59
C GLN A 249 -1.78 17.93 3.05
N ARG A 250 -0.73 17.10 3.18
CA ARG A 250 -0.74 15.74 2.66
C ARG A 250 -1.67 14.81 3.45
N PHE A 251 -1.79 15.00 4.74
CA PHE A 251 -2.58 14.12 5.62
C PHE A 251 -3.92 14.72 6.06
N SER A 252 -4.42 15.73 5.36
CA SER A 252 -5.66 16.46 5.72
C SER A 252 -6.96 15.69 5.47
N ARG A 253 -6.93 14.54 4.75
CA ARG A 253 -8.12 13.79 4.28
C ARG A 253 -9.23 13.62 5.31
N HIS A 254 -8.90 13.38 6.56
CA HIS A 254 -9.87 13.19 7.65
C HIS A 254 -10.08 14.44 8.51
N HIS A 255 -9.47 15.55 8.14
CA HIS A 255 -9.57 16.82 8.85
C HIS A 255 -10.74 17.67 8.33
N THR A 256 -11.94 17.25 8.64
CA THR A 256 -13.18 17.93 8.30
C THR A 256 -14.02 18.10 9.56
N VAL A 257 -14.91 19.09 9.60
CA VAL A 257 -15.80 19.32 10.75
C VAL A 257 -16.58 18.07 11.14
N ARG A 258 -17.14 17.36 10.14
CA ARG A 258 -17.86 16.09 10.37
C ARG A 258 -16.93 14.96 10.83
N GLY A 259 -15.73 14.88 10.25
CA GLY A 259 -14.72 13.90 10.63
C GLY A 259 -14.28 14.07 12.09
N GLU A 260 -13.99 15.27 12.52
CA GLU A 260 -13.60 15.58 13.92
C GLU A 260 -14.71 15.25 14.92
N ALA A 261 -15.95 15.62 14.60
CA ALA A 261 -17.10 15.28 15.45
C ALA A 261 -17.31 13.75 15.58
N ALA A 262 -17.16 13.02 14.49
CA ALA A 262 -17.25 11.55 14.50
C ALA A 262 -16.10 10.92 15.30
N ILE A 263 -14.86 11.34 15.05
CA ILE A 263 -13.66 10.85 15.75
C ILE A 263 -13.81 11.05 17.26
N SER A 264 -14.26 12.25 17.71
CA SER A 264 -14.48 12.51 19.13
C SER A 264 -15.47 11.53 19.76
N LYS A 265 -16.57 11.18 19.06
CA LYS A 265 -17.54 10.19 19.52
C LYS A 265 -16.94 8.78 19.60
N TYR A 266 -16.22 8.35 18.58
CA TYR A 266 -15.56 7.03 18.55
C TYR A 266 -14.51 6.89 19.66
N VAL A 267 -13.70 7.91 19.90
CA VAL A 267 -12.71 7.88 20.98
C VAL A 267 -13.39 7.82 22.36
N LYS A 268 -14.49 8.60 22.58
CA LYS A 268 -15.28 8.49 23.82
C LYS A 268 -15.83 7.09 24.00
N LEU A 269 -16.34 6.47 22.93
CA LEU A 269 -16.86 5.10 22.97
C LEU A 269 -15.74 4.11 23.34
N ALA A 270 -14.58 4.18 22.66
CA ALA A 270 -13.45 3.28 22.91
C ALA A 270 -12.87 3.38 24.34
N LYS A 271 -12.99 4.56 24.98
CA LYS A 271 -12.55 4.75 26.39
C LYS A 271 -13.55 4.17 27.39
N LYS A 272 -14.78 3.87 26.97
CA LYS A 272 -15.81 3.31 27.85
C LYS A 272 -15.71 1.78 27.96
N TYR A 273 -15.17 1.12 26.94
CA TYR A 273 -15.00 -0.33 26.82
C TYR A 273 -13.51 -0.73 26.74
#